data_13b595e704deb0ed4ec6cbc5a9480d8f
#
_entry.id   13b595e704deb0ed4ec6cbc5a9480d8f
#
_cell.length_a   1.000
_cell.length_b   1.000
_cell.length_c   1.000
_cell.angle_alpha   90.00
_cell.angle_beta   90.00
_cell.angle_gamma   90.00
#
_symmetry.space_group_name_H-M   'P 1'
#
loop_
_entity.id
_entity.type
_entity.pdbx_description
1 polymer ?
#
loop_
_entity_poly.entity_id
_entity_poly.type
_entity_poly.pdbx_seq_one_letter_code
_entity_poly.pdbx_strand_id
1 'polypeptide(L)'
;MTSANHFELLGRDGKARTGRLTTPHGAVQTPAFMPVGTAGAMKGLHWREVRDAGTDIVLGNTYHLMLRPGAERIAALGGLQNFTGWNGPMLTDSGGFQVMSLAELRKVRESAVTFRSHIDGAMVELSPERSIEVQRLLGSDIAMQMDECVRLPAERGDIERAMQLSLRWAERSRRAFEAAPPGYMLFGIAQGGDVPELRQASARGLIEIGFHGYAIGGLAVGEPQAVMLAMIDEVAPILPQDRPRYLMGVGTPEDILEAVARGIDMFDCVMPTRNGRHGMAFTRFGQINLRNARHADDPRPLDEESPWPSTRSYARAYLHHLVRSGETLGAMLLSEINIAYYQRLMHDISDAISKGTFESFCERTRAEWARGDIPPR
;
A
#
# COMPACT_ATOMS: atom_id res chain seq x y z
N MET A 1 20.33 23.44 7.85
CA MET A 1 18.88 23.66 7.78
C MET A 1 18.21 22.45 8.43
N THR A 2 17.54 22.62 9.55
CA THR A 2 16.78 21.54 10.21
C THR A 2 15.71 21.07 9.24
N SER A 3 15.81 19.84 8.76
CA SER A 3 14.77 19.24 7.91
C SER A 3 13.47 19.32 8.68
N ALA A 4 12.44 19.96 8.10
CA ALA A 4 11.12 19.98 8.68
C ALA A 4 10.72 18.53 8.98
N ASN A 5 10.34 18.27 10.23
CA ASN A 5 9.89 16.94 10.61
C ASN A 5 8.50 16.73 10.03
N HIS A 6 8.41 15.95 8.94
CA HIS A 6 7.15 15.67 8.24
C HIS A 6 6.25 14.71 9.00
N PHE A 7 6.78 14.00 10.00
CA PHE A 7 6.07 13.01 10.78
C PHE A 7 6.08 13.36 12.27
N GLU A 8 4.90 13.47 12.85
CA GLU A 8 4.67 13.69 14.28
C GLU A 8 4.07 12.42 14.89
N LEU A 9 4.78 11.83 15.84
CA LEU A 9 4.27 10.71 16.64
C LEU A 9 3.31 11.25 17.70
N LEU A 10 2.04 10.85 17.65
CA LEU A 10 0.98 11.35 18.54
C LEU A 10 0.71 10.43 19.73
N GLY A 11 0.91 9.11 19.56
CA GLY A 11 0.66 8.14 20.62
C GLY A 11 1.27 6.77 20.38
N ARG A 12 1.28 5.94 21.42
CA ARG A 12 1.77 4.55 21.40
C ARG A 12 0.96 3.68 22.34
N ASP A 13 0.84 2.40 21.96
CA ASP A 13 0.37 1.32 22.80
C ASP A 13 1.23 0.08 22.51
N GLY A 14 2.14 -0.27 23.42
CA GLY A 14 3.22 -1.22 23.14
C GLY A 14 4.14 -0.74 22.02
N LYS A 15 4.30 -1.56 20.96
CA LYS A 15 5.03 -1.18 19.75
C LYS A 15 4.14 -0.44 18.74
N ALA A 16 2.80 -0.57 18.84
CA ALA A 16 1.85 0.10 17.95
C ALA A 16 1.93 1.62 18.10
N ARG A 17 1.77 2.34 16.98
CA ARG A 17 2.00 3.79 16.94
C ARG A 17 0.84 4.47 16.21
N THR A 18 0.49 5.68 16.66
CA THR A 18 -0.35 6.60 15.90
C THR A 18 0.38 7.93 15.71
N GLY A 19 0.23 8.54 14.55
CA GLY A 19 0.95 9.75 14.19
C GLY A 19 0.27 10.53 13.08
N ARG A 20 0.90 11.63 12.69
CA ARG A 20 0.46 12.50 11.59
C ARG A 20 1.61 12.75 10.65
N LEU A 21 1.38 12.48 9.37
CA LEU A 21 2.30 12.81 8.29
C LEU A 21 1.76 14.05 7.55
N THR A 22 2.60 15.06 7.37
CA THR A 22 2.23 16.30 6.67
C THR A 22 2.84 16.33 5.28
N THR A 23 1.99 16.49 4.26
CA THR A 23 2.37 16.57 2.85
C THR A 23 1.91 17.90 2.22
N PRO A 24 2.39 18.26 1.02
CA PRO A 24 1.90 19.43 0.30
C PRO A 24 0.38 19.42 0.02
N HIS A 25 -0.23 18.25 -0.14
CA HIS A 25 -1.65 18.12 -0.46
C HIS A 25 -2.54 17.72 0.75
N GLY A 26 -1.98 17.72 1.96
CA GLY A 26 -2.74 17.47 3.17
C GLY A 26 -2.03 16.62 4.20
N ALA A 27 -2.70 16.37 5.31
CA ALA A 27 -2.21 15.50 6.37
C ALA A 27 -2.73 14.08 6.18
N VAL A 28 -1.94 13.11 6.63
CA VAL A 28 -2.30 11.68 6.68
C VAL A 28 -2.23 11.22 8.12
N GLN A 29 -3.35 10.73 8.63
CA GLN A 29 -3.37 10.08 9.94
C GLN A 29 -2.81 8.66 9.82
N THR A 30 -1.88 8.29 10.71
CA THR A 30 -1.36 6.91 10.77
C THR A 30 -1.84 6.19 12.02
N PRO A 31 -2.02 4.85 11.97
CA PRO A 31 -1.77 3.98 10.81
C PRO A 31 -2.69 4.30 9.62
N ALA A 32 -2.17 4.17 8.39
CA ALA A 32 -2.89 4.51 7.16
C ALA A 32 -2.85 3.37 6.14
N PHE A 33 -3.98 3.13 5.48
CA PHE A 33 -4.06 2.21 4.34
C PHE A 33 -4.24 3.01 3.04
N MET A 34 -3.39 2.78 2.07
CA MET A 34 -3.39 3.41 0.75
C MET A 34 -4.06 2.51 -0.29
N PRO A 35 -5.30 2.80 -0.71
CA PRO A 35 -5.87 2.14 -1.87
C PRO A 35 -5.03 2.41 -3.13
N VAL A 36 -4.94 1.40 -4.01
CA VAL A 36 -4.06 1.46 -5.19
C VAL A 36 -4.83 1.90 -6.43
N GLY A 37 -4.47 3.08 -6.94
CA GLY A 37 -4.93 3.64 -8.20
C GLY A 37 -3.93 3.44 -9.33
N THR A 38 -3.76 2.22 -9.82
CA THR A 38 -2.69 1.77 -10.74
C THR A 38 -2.43 2.71 -11.92
N ALA A 39 -3.48 3.14 -12.59
CA ALA A 39 -3.41 4.03 -13.76
C ALA A 39 -3.98 5.43 -13.47
N GLY A 40 -3.83 5.91 -12.24
CA GLY A 40 -4.45 7.16 -11.80
C GLY A 40 -5.97 7.04 -11.61
N ALA A 41 -6.48 5.83 -11.36
CA ALA A 41 -7.88 5.59 -11.09
C ALA A 41 -8.06 4.39 -10.18
N MET A 42 -9.00 4.50 -9.25
CA MET A 42 -9.50 3.37 -8.48
C MET A 42 -10.48 2.59 -9.37
N LYS A 43 -10.19 1.30 -9.62
CA LYS A 43 -10.97 0.51 -10.58
C LYS A 43 -12.43 0.38 -10.15
N GLY A 44 -13.33 1.01 -10.91
CA GLY A 44 -14.78 0.98 -10.70
C GLY A 44 -15.29 1.92 -9.62
N LEU A 45 -14.50 2.88 -9.14
CA LEU A 45 -14.89 3.85 -8.12
C LEU A 45 -14.57 5.27 -8.54
N HIS A 46 -15.41 6.21 -8.15
CA HIS A 46 -15.10 7.63 -8.21
C HIS A 46 -14.23 8.04 -7.01
N TRP A 47 -13.40 9.06 -7.21
CA TRP A 47 -12.57 9.61 -6.13
C TRP A 47 -13.36 10.13 -4.94
N ARG A 48 -14.60 10.62 -5.16
CA ARG A 48 -15.48 11.05 -4.08
C ARG A 48 -15.80 9.89 -3.13
N GLU A 49 -16.13 8.70 -3.66
CA GLU A 49 -16.44 7.50 -2.86
C GLU A 49 -15.24 7.04 -2.05
N VAL A 50 -14.03 7.11 -2.66
CA VAL A 50 -12.77 6.79 -1.97
C VAL A 50 -12.51 7.77 -0.82
N ARG A 51 -12.79 9.07 -1.04
CA ARG A 51 -12.65 10.10 0.00
C ARG A 51 -13.69 9.96 1.09
N ASP A 52 -14.95 9.78 0.72
CA ASP A 52 -16.07 9.64 1.66
C ASP A 52 -15.88 8.40 2.56
N ALA A 53 -15.17 7.38 2.08
CA ALA A 53 -14.75 6.23 2.87
C ALA A 53 -13.66 6.55 3.92
N GLY A 54 -13.13 7.79 3.96
CA GLY A 54 -12.11 8.21 4.92
C GLY A 54 -10.67 7.98 4.46
N THR A 55 -10.43 7.88 3.14
CA THR A 55 -9.07 7.71 2.60
C THR A 55 -8.32 9.05 2.61
N ASP A 56 -7.21 9.13 3.35
CA ASP A 56 -6.35 10.30 3.39
C ASP A 56 -5.34 10.32 2.22
N ILE A 57 -4.80 9.17 1.85
CA ILE A 57 -3.73 9.02 0.87
C ILE A 57 -3.99 7.83 -0.05
N VAL A 58 -3.61 7.96 -1.32
CA VAL A 58 -3.71 6.89 -2.32
C VAL A 58 -2.34 6.59 -2.95
N LEU A 59 -2.21 5.41 -3.54
CA LEU A 59 -1.00 5.01 -4.25
C LEU A 59 -1.21 4.98 -5.76
N GLY A 60 -0.31 5.61 -6.52
CA GLY A 60 -0.19 5.51 -7.97
C GLY A 60 1.02 4.67 -8.39
N ASN A 61 0.91 3.91 -9.49
CA ASN A 61 2.03 3.10 -9.96
C ASN A 61 2.83 3.81 -11.06
N THR A 62 4.06 4.15 -10.74
CA THR A 62 5.01 4.85 -11.63
C THR A 62 5.19 4.12 -12.96
N TYR A 63 5.38 2.81 -12.95
CA TYR A 63 5.53 2.00 -14.16
C TYR A 63 4.38 2.20 -15.15
N HIS A 64 3.14 2.11 -14.69
CA HIS A 64 1.97 2.25 -15.55
C HIS A 64 1.79 3.68 -16.05
N LEU A 65 1.96 4.66 -15.17
CA LEU A 65 1.74 6.07 -15.48
C LEU A 65 2.81 6.65 -16.41
N MET A 66 4.07 6.21 -16.30
CA MET A 66 5.12 6.64 -17.21
C MET A 66 4.96 6.05 -18.61
N LEU A 67 4.43 4.82 -18.74
CA LEU A 67 4.18 4.20 -20.02
C LEU A 67 2.91 4.75 -20.70
N ARG A 68 1.86 5.02 -19.91
CA ARG A 68 0.59 5.56 -20.39
C ARG A 68 -0.14 6.32 -19.27
N PRO A 69 -0.44 7.60 -19.43
CA PRO A 69 -0.32 8.44 -20.63
C PRO A 69 1.08 9.05 -20.85
N GLY A 70 2.03 8.84 -19.92
CA GLY A 70 3.36 9.43 -19.91
C GLY A 70 3.51 10.51 -18.82
N ALA A 71 4.63 10.49 -18.10
CA ALA A 71 4.86 11.38 -16.97
C ALA A 71 4.92 12.86 -17.38
N GLU A 72 5.54 13.16 -18.53
CA GLU A 72 5.65 14.50 -19.07
C GLU A 72 4.27 15.08 -19.42
N ARG A 73 3.36 14.24 -19.93
CA ARG A 73 1.98 14.68 -20.22
C ARG A 73 1.22 14.98 -18.93
N ILE A 74 1.36 14.14 -17.91
CA ILE A 74 0.74 14.37 -16.60
C ILE A 74 1.29 15.66 -15.97
N ALA A 75 2.60 15.89 -16.05
CA ALA A 75 3.21 17.12 -15.59
C ALA A 75 2.66 18.37 -16.30
N ALA A 76 2.52 18.31 -17.63
CA ALA A 76 1.95 19.40 -18.42
C ALA A 76 0.47 19.69 -18.08
N LEU A 77 -0.25 18.74 -17.48
CA LEU A 77 -1.62 18.86 -17.01
C LEU A 77 -1.71 19.18 -15.50
N GLY A 78 -0.59 19.52 -14.87
CA GLY A 78 -0.53 19.98 -13.47
C GLY A 78 -0.35 18.88 -12.43
N GLY A 79 0.21 17.71 -12.82
CA GLY A 79 0.46 16.57 -11.94
C GLY A 79 -0.74 15.66 -11.78
N LEU A 80 -0.54 14.56 -11.01
CA LEU A 80 -1.57 13.51 -10.82
C LEU A 80 -2.83 14.05 -10.17
N GLN A 81 -2.72 14.93 -9.17
CA GLN A 81 -3.86 15.48 -8.46
C GLN A 81 -4.82 16.18 -9.43
N ASN A 82 -4.28 17.10 -10.25
CA ASN A 82 -5.08 17.81 -11.25
C ASN A 82 -5.58 16.88 -12.37
N PHE A 83 -4.72 15.99 -12.84
CA PHE A 83 -5.04 15.06 -13.91
C PHE A 83 -6.18 14.10 -13.53
N THR A 84 -6.22 13.65 -12.28
CA THR A 84 -7.19 12.64 -11.81
C THR A 84 -8.39 13.25 -11.08
N GLY A 85 -8.27 14.47 -10.57
CA GLY A 85 -9.25 15.09 -9.68
C GLY A 85 -9.20 14.60 -8.23
N TRP A 86 -8.13 13.91 -7.84
CA TRP A 86 -7.86 13.58 -6.45
C TRP A 86 -7.17 14.75 -5.76
N ASN A 87 -7.80 15.36 -4.78
CA ASN A 87 -7.28 16.57 -4.11
C ASN A 87 -6.53 16.28 -2.80
N GLY A 88 -6.06 15.04 -2.60
CA GLY A 88 -5.34 14.61 -1.40
C GLY A 88 -3.91 14.15 -1.70
N PRO A 89 -3.19 13.74 -0.66
CA PRO A 89 -1.86 13.13 -0.77
C PRO A 89 -1.82 11.93 -1.70
N MET A 90 -0.70 11.82 -2.44
CA MET A 90 -0.39 10.65 -3.26
C MET A 90 1.02 10.15 -2.98
N LEU A 91 1.17 8.84 -2.83
CA LEU A 91 2.43 8.14 -2.91
C LEU A 91 2.56 7.48 -4.29
N THR A 92 3.73 7.53 -4.90
CA THR A 92 4.03 6.70 -6.07
C THR A 92 5.14 5.71 -5.74
N ASP A 93 4.99 4.46 -6.21
CA ASP A 93 6.05 3.48 -6.13
C ASP A 93 7.24 3.84 -7.05
N SER A 94 8.35 3.09 -6.93
CA SER A 94 9.54 3.31 -7.77
C SER A 94 9.37 2.83 -9.22
N GLY A 95 8.36 1.99 -9.49
CA GLY A 95 8.21 1.24 -10.74
C GLY A 95 9.03 -0.05 -10.78
N GLY A 96 9.97 -0.24 -9.87
CA GLY A 96 10.89 -1.39 -9.84
C GLY A 96 10.16 -2.74 -9.74
N PHE A 97 9.22 -2.87 -8.81
CA PHE A 97 8.46 -4.11 -8.62
C PHE A 97 7.66 -4.52 -9.86
N GLN A 98 7.01 -3.58 -10.56
CA GLN A 98 6.22 -3.87 -11.76
C GLN A 98 7.13 -4.28 -12.93
N VAL A 99 8.29 -3.67 -13.06
CA VAL A 99 9.31 -4.13 -14.03
C VAL A 99 9.73 -5.56 -13.71
N MET A 100 9.93 -5.89 -12.42
CA MET A 100 10.32 -7.23 -11.99
C MET A 100 9.21 -8.26 -12.17
N SER A 101 7.94 -7.89 -12.01
CA SER A 101 6.79 -8.80 -12.02
C SER A 101 6.09 -8.94 -13.38
N LEU A 102 6.09 -7.88 -14.20
CA LEU A 102 5.29 -7.80 -15.44
C LEU A 102 6.12 -7.85 -16.73
N ALA A 103 7.41 -7.46 -16.68
CA ALA A 103 8.24 -7.42 -17.86
C ALA A 103 8.82 -8.80 -18.20
N GLU A 104 8.43 -9.38 -19.35
CA GLU A 104 8.91 -10.69 -19.81
C GLU A 104 10.41 -10.67 -20.16
N LEU A 105 10.90 -9.56 -20.72
CA LEU A 105 12.30 -9.37 -21.09
C LEU A 105 12.86 -8.18 -20.32
N ARG A 106 13.49 -8.47 -19.19
CA ARG A 106 14.17 -7.47 -18.38
C ARG A 106 15.64 -7.79 -18.18
N LYS A 107 16.46 -6.77 -18.09
CA LYS A 107 17.88 -6.89 -17.77
C LYS A 107 18.24 -5.89 -16.69
N VAL A 108 18.60 -6.40 -15.51
CA VAL A 108 19.07 -5.59 -14.39
C VAL A 108 20.57 -5.39 -14.54
N ARG A 109 21.03 -4.13 -14.40
CA ARG A 109 22.43 -3.73 -14.39
C ARG A 109 22.63 -2.72 -13.26
N GLU A 110 23.87 -2.45 -12.92
CA GLU A 110 24.22 -1.41 -11.96
C GLU A 110 23.65 -0.03 -12.34
N SER A 111 23.66 0.29 -13.63
CA SER A 111 23.19 1.59 -14.11
C SER A 111 21.67 1.74 -14.09
N ALA A 112 20.93 0.70 -14.47
CA ALA A 112 19.49 0.77 -14.71
C ALA A 112 18.88 -0.62 -14.95
N VAL A 113 17.55 -0.68 -15.01
CA VAL A 113 16.80 -1.81 -15.57
C VAL A 113 16.33 -1.46 -16.97
N THR A 114 16.62 -2.33 -17.93
CA THR A 114 16.05 -2.26 -19.28
C THR A 114 14.98 -3.32 -19.47
N PHE A 115 13.84 -2.96 -20.06
CA PHE A 115 12.73 -3.89 -20.26
C PHE A 115 11.91 -3.51 -21.51
N ARG A 116 11.08 -4.45 -21.97
CA ARG A 116 10.09 -4.16 -23.02
C ARG A 116 8.77 -3.69 -22.39
N SER A 117 8.27 -2.57 -22.91
CA SER A 117 6.93 -2.09 -22.57
C SER A 117 5.87 -3.11 -23.01
N HIS A 118 4.99 -3.48 -22.08
CA HIS A 118 3.86 -4.37 -22.37
C HIS A 118 2.75 -3.70 -23.21
N ILE A 119 2.86 -2.38 -23.44
CA ILE A 119 1.86 -1.60 -24.19
C ILE A 119 2.14 -1.62 -25.69
N ASP A 120 3.39 -1.39 -26.08
CA ASP A 120 3.82 -1.18 -27.46
C ASP A 120 5.10 -1.92 -27.83
N GLY A 121 5.69 -2.67 -26.90
CA GLY A 121 6.92 -3.42 -27.13
C GLY A 121 8.19 -2.57 -27.18
N ALA A 122 8.13 -1.25 -26.98
CA ALA A 122 9.28 -0.37 -26.99
C ALA A 122 10.29 -0.74 -25.88
N MET A 123 11.57 -0.56 -26.14
CA MET A 123 12.61 -0.73 -25.13
C MET A 123 12.62 0.50 -24.22
N VAL A 124 12.51 0.26 -22.93
CA VAL A 124 12.51 1.31 -21.89
C VAL A 124 13.66 1.05 -20.95
N GLU A 125 14.36 2.12 -20.56
CA GLU A 125 15.37 2.10 -19.51
C GLU A 125 14.87 2.90 -18.32
N LEU A 126 14.93 2.31 -17.13
CA LEU A 126 14.57 2.94 -15.86
C LEU A 126 15.78 2.88 -14.93
N SER A 127 16.44 4.03 -14.73
CA SER A 127 17.49 4.23 -13.74
C SER A 127 16.90 4.79 -12.44
N PRO A 128 17.62 4.76 -11.31
CA PRO A 128 17.21 5.44 -10.09
C PRO A 128 16.87 6.92 -10.29
N GLU A 129 17.67 7.63 -11.07
CA GLU A 129 17.46 9.04 -11.39
C GLU A 129 16.18 9.25 -12.22
N ARG A 130 15.97 8.40 -13.23
CA ARG A 130 14.76 8.48 -14.07
C ARG A 130 13.51 8.12 -13.27
N SER A 131 13.58 7.16 -12.36
CA SER A 131 12.46 6.83 -11.47
C SER A 131 12.07 8.04 -10.60
N ILE A 132 13.03 8.72 -9.99
CA ILE A 132 12.79 9.93 -9.19
C ILE A 132 12.25 11.07 -10.07
N GLU A 133 12.80 11.27 -11.26
CA GLU A 133 12.32 12.27 -12.20
C GLU A 133 10.86 12.03 -12.61
N VAL A 134 10.50 10.78 -12.93
CA VAL A 134 9.12 10.39 -13.27
C VAL A 134 8.19 10.68 -12.10
N GLN A 135 8.52 10.27 -10.88
CA GLN A 135 7.70 10.52 -9.69
C GLN A 135 7.54 12.02 -9.41
N ARG A 136 8.58 12.82 -9.64
CA ARG A 136 8.53 14.30 -9.57
C ARG A 136 7.61 14.89 -10.63
N LEU A 137 7.67 14.40 -11.88
CA LEU A 137 6.78 14.83 -12.97
C LEU A 137 5.31 14.45 -12.69
N LEU A 138 5.09 13.33 -12.03
CA LEU A 138 3.76 12.92 -11.55
C LEU A 138 3.23 13.83 -10.43
N GLY A 139 4.09 14.58 -9.72
CA GLY A 139 3.69 15.42 -8.59
C GLY A 139 3.43 14.64 -7.31
N SER A 140 4.12 13.51 -7.13
CA SER A 140 3.96 12.63 -5.97
C SER A 140 4.42 13.28 -4.68
N ASP A 141 3.56 13.31 -3.65
CA ASP A 141 3.93 13.81 -2.32
C ASP A 141 5.01 12.97 -1.66
N ILE A 142 4.91 11.65 -1.85
CA ILE A 142 5.87 10.67 -1.34
C ILE A 142 6.38 9.84 -2.52
N ALA A 143 7.65 10.00 -2.85
CA ALA A 143 8.36 9.18 -3.82
C ALA A 143 9.07 8.02 -3.13
N MET A 144 9.25 6.91 -3.84
CA MET A 144 10.00 5.76 -3.37
C MET A 144 11.33 5.66 -4.11
N GLN A 145 12.40 5.28 -3.39
CA GLN A 145 13.66 4.93 -4.05
C GLN A 145 13.46 3.77 -5.02
N MET A 146 14.30 3.66 -6.04
CA MET A 146 14.33 2.47 -6.88
C MET A 146 15.04 1.32 -6.16
N ASP A 147 14.48 0.10 -6.25
CA ASP A 147 14.97 -1.10 -5.59
C ASP A 147 14.88 -2.33 -6.49
N GLU A 148 15.64 -3.38 -6.18
CA GLU A 148 15.52 -4.71 -6.77
C GLU A 148 14.83 -5.65 -5.78
N CYS A 149 13.57 -6.00 -6.07
CA CYS A 149 12.80 -6.97 -5.29
C CYS A 149 13.05 -8.39 -5.82
N VAL A 150 13.52 -9.28 -4.97
CA VAL A 150 13.71 -10.71 -5.29
C VAL A 150 12.48 -11.49 -4.88
N ARG A 151 11.97 -12.32 -5.80
CA ARG A 151 10.85 -13.22 -5.50
C ARG A 151 11.36 -14.42 -4.70
N LEU A 152 10.65 -14.78 -3.64
CA LEU A 152 10.97 -15.94 -2.80
C LEU A 152 10.23 -17.22 -3.28
N PRO A 153 10.84 -18.41 -3.08
CA PRO A 153 12.17 -18.63 -2.51
C PRO A 153 13.31 -18.28 -3.47
N ALA A 154 14.46 -17.83 -2.94
CA ALA A 154 15.66 -17.48 -3.71
C ALA A 154 16.93 -17.87 -2.96
N GLU A 155 18.04 -18.01 -3.67
CA GLU A 155 19.34 -18.27 -3.07
C GLU A 155 19.85 -17.05 -2.29
N ARG A 156 20.47 -17.28 -1.12
CA ARG A 156 21.01 -16.21 -0.25
C ARG A 156 21.92 -15.23 -1.02
N GLY A 157 22.76 -15.74 -1.93
CA GLY A 157 23.66 -14.89 -2.73
C GLY A 157 22.92 -13.95 -3.67
N ASP A 158 21.80 -14.36 -4.24
CA ASP A 158 20.96 -13.50 -5.08
C ASP A 158 20.24 -12.43 -4.26
N ILE A 159 19.73 -12.80 -3.08
CA ILE A 159 19.11 -11.87 -2.14
C ILE A 159 20.11 -10.80 -1.70
N GLU A 160 21.34 -11.21 -1.32
CA GLU A 160 22.38 -10.30 -0.90
C GLU A 160 22.82 -9.36 -2.02
N ARG A 161 23.03 -9.87 -3.23
CA ARG A 161 23.36 -9.06 -4.43
C ARG A 161 22.27 -8.01 -4.71
N ALA A 162 21.02 -8.40 -4.69
CA ALA A 162 19.89 -7.49 -4.93
C ALA A 162 19.76 -6.43 -3.83
N MET A 163 19.94 -6.82 -2.57
CA MET A 163 19.93 -5.90 -1.43
C MET A 163 21.05 -4.87 -1.56
N GLN A 164 22.29 -5.30 -1.88
CA GLN A 164 23.42 -4.41 -2.09
C GLN A 164 23.20 -3.46 -3.28
N LEU A 165 22.63 -3.94 -4.38
CA LEU A 165 22.28 -3.10 -5.52
C LEU A 165 21.21 -2.06 -5.11
N SER A 166 20.19 -2.47 -4.35
CA SER A 166 19.14 -1.59 -3.85
C SER A 166 19.71 -0.47 -2.96
N LEU A 167 20.73 -0.73 -2.14
CA LEU A 167 21.41 0.31 -1.35
C LEU A 167 22.17 1.31 -2.22
N ARG A 168 22.90 0.85 -3.24
CA ARG A 168 23.58 1.76 -4.19
C ARG A 168 22.58 2.59 -5.00
N TRP A 169 21.45 2.00 -5.37
CA TRP A 169 20.35 2.72 -6.02
C TRP A 169 19.64 3.69 -5.07
N ALA A 170 19.58 3.37 -3.77
CA ALA A 170 19.09 4.27 -2.73
C ALA A 170 19.90 5.57 -2.66
N GLU A 171 21.23 5.49 -2.66
CA GLU A 171 22.11 6.66 -2.68
C GLU A 171 21.89 7.52 -3.94
N ARG A 172 21.75 6.88 -5.11
CA ARG A 172 21.49 7.57 -6.38
C ARG A 172 20.11 8.24 -6.38
N SER A 173 19.07 7.54 -5.91
CA SER A 173 17.73 8.09 -5.75
C SER A 173 17.72 9.28 -4.79
N ARG A 174 18.45 9.16 -3.66
CA ARG A 174 18.55 10.23 -2.68
C ARG A 174 19.19 11.50 -3.25
N ARG A 175 20.29 11.35 -4.02
CA ARG A 175 20.92 12.48 -4.72
C ARG A 175 20.02 13.11 -5.78
N ALA A 176 19.32 12.28 -6.57
CA ALA A 176 18.39 12.79 -7.58
C ALA A 176 17.21 13.55 -6.95
N PHE A 177 16.80 13.19 -5.73
CA PHE A 177 15.72 13.82 -5.00
C PHE A 177 16.09 15.18 -4.38
N GLU A 178 17.36 15.56 -4.30
CA GLU A 178 17.79 16.86 -3.73
C GLU A 178 17.18 18.08 -4.44
N ALA A 179 16.79 17.93 -5.70
CA ALA A 179 16.12 18.96 -6.48
C ALA A 179 14.59 19.04 -6.24
N ALA A 180 14.04 18.19 -5.36
CA ALA A 180 12.61 18.21 -5.06
C ALA A 180 12.22 19.47 -4.27
N PRO A 181 11.01 20.03 -4.52
CA PRO A 181 10.51 21.16 -3.74
C PRO A 181 10.37 20.80 -2.24
N PRO A 182 10.42 21.81 -1.35
CA PRO A 182 10.17 21.59 0.08
C PRO A 182 8.78 20.98 0.34
N GLY A 183 8.71 20.08 1.32
CA GLY A 183 7.46 19.42 1.71
C GLY A 183 7.24 18.07 1.05
N TYR A 184 7.92 17.79 -0.08
CA TYR A 184 7.90 16.46 -0.70
C TYR A 184 8.85 15.50 0.01
N MET A 185 8.55 14.22 -0.05
CA MET A 185 9.29 13.19 0.70
C MET A 185 9.82 12.09 -0.20
N LEU A 186 10.95 11.51 0.21
CA LEU A 186 11.50 10.29 -0.36
C LEU A 186 11.61 9.24 0.73
N PHE A 187 11.08 8.03 0.47
CA PHE A 187 11.21 6.88 1.36
C PHE A 187 12.23 5.89 0.84
N GLY A 188 13.04 5.36 1.76
CA GLY A 188 13.97 4.26 1.50
C GLY A 188 13.26 2.92 1.62
N ILE A 189 13.71 1.90 0.86
CA ILE A 189 13.11 0.56 0.85
C ILE A 189 14.12 -0.46 1.35
N ALA A 190 13.88 -1.06 2.52
CA ALA A 190 14.68 -2.14 3.06
C ALA A 190 14.34 -3.45 2.33
N GLN A 191 15.38 -4.05 1.73
CA GLN A 191 15.35 -5.36 1.08
C GLN A 191 16.13 -6.38 1.93
N GLY A 192 16.21 -7.64 1.51
CA GLY A 192 16.96 -8.69 2.21
C GLY A 192 16.23 -10.03 2.28
N GLY A 193 15.12 -10.19 1.54
CA GLY A 193 14.37 -11.44 1.44
C GLY A 193 13.87 -11.93 2.81
N ASP A 194 14.08 -13.21 3.08
CA ASP A 194 13.79 -13.90 4.33
C ASP A 194 15.06 -14.13 5.19
N VAL A 195 16.10 -13.29 5.00
CA VAL A 195 17.40 -13.40 5.69
C VAL A 195 17.54 -12.25 6.71
N PRO A 196 17.44 -12.52 8.02
CA PRO A 196 17.45 -11.49 9.08
C PRO A 196 18.63 -10.53 9.01
N GLU A 197 19.85 -11.05 8.84
CA GLU A 197 21.09 -10.23 8.83
C GLU A 197 21.10 -9.28 7.64
N LEU A 198 20.59 -9.71 6.47
CA LEU A 198 20.52 -8.87 5.28
C LEU A 198 19.44 -7.78 5.44
N ARG A 199 18.30 -8.11 6.06
CA ARG A 199 17.27 -7.13 6.42
C ARG A 199 17.80 -6.05 7.34
N GLN A 200 18.51 -6.44 8.39
CA GLN A 200 19.13 -5.51 9.33
C GLN A 200 20.21 -4.65 8.65
N ALA A 201 21.08 -5.25 7.82
CA ALA A 201 22.11 -4.53 7.08
C ALA A 201 21.49 -3.49 6.13
N SER A 202 20.45 -3.88 5.40
CA SER A 202 19.69 -2.98 4.53
C SER A 202 19.11 -1.79 5.29
N ALA A 203 18.43 -2.05 6.41
CA ALA A 203 17.84 -1.00 7.24
C ALA A 203 18.90 0.00 7.76
N ARG A 204 20.04 -0.49 8.26
CA ARG A 204 21.15 0.37 8.73
C ARG A 204 21.73 1.22 7.60
N GLY A 205 21.99 0.62 6.43
CA GLY A 205 22.51 1.36 5.28
C GLY A 205 21.56 2.46 4.81
N LEU A 206 20.25 2.21 4.82
CA LEU A 206 19.25 3.25 4.49
C LEU A 206 19.24 4.38 5.52
N ILE A 207 19.42 4.08 6.80
CA ILE A 207 19.49 5.10 7.86
C ILE A 207 20.71 6.00 7.68
N GLU A 208 21.86 5.43 7.30
CA GLU A 208 23.09 6.17 7.00
C GLU A 208 22.92 7.11 5.80
N ILE A 209 22.23 6.66 4.74
CA ILE A 209 21.89 7.49 3.57
C ILE A 209 20.91 8.62 3.96
N GLY A 210 19.93 8.35 4.80
CA GLY A 210 18.97 9.32 5.33
C GLY A 210 17.76 9.57 4.43
N PHE A 211 16.59 9.13 4.89
CA PHE A 211 15.31 9.27 4.20
C PHE A 211 14.25 9.93 5.10
N HIS A 212 13.17 10.44 4.48
CA HIS A 212 12.04 11.03 5.21
C HIS A 212 11.14 9.98 5.86
N GLY A 213 11.16 8.74 5.33
CA GLY A 213 10.48 7.56 5.84
C GLY A 213 11.15 6.30 5.35
N TYR A 214 10.77 5.15 5.90
CA TYR A 214 11.39 3.87 5.60
C TYR A 214 10.33 2.82 5.31
N ALA A 215 10.47 2.15 4.19
CA ALA A 215 9.60 1.05 3.79
C ALA A 215 10.31 -0.31 3.97
N ILE A 216 9.52 -1.34 4.23
CA ILE A 216 9.92 -2.73 4.21
C ILE A 216 9.32 -3.34 2.94
N GLY A 217 10.18 -3.59 1.94
CA GLY A 217 9.81 -4.20 0.67
C GLY A 217 10.21 -5.66 0.57
N GLY A 218 9.82 -6.33 -0.51
CA GLY A 218 10.18 -7.72 -0.78
C GLY A 218 9.65 -8.71 0.26
N LEU A 219 8.48 -8.42 0.83
CA LEU A 219 7.65 -9.32 1.63
C LEU A 219 6.27 -9.46 0.96
N ALA A 220 5.50 -10.48 1.36
CA ALA A 220 4.27 -10.91 0.67
C ALA A 220 4.50 -11.25 -0.82
N VAL A 221 5.67 -11.81 -1.14
CA VAL A 221 6.11 -12.18 -2.51
C VAL A 221 6.30 -13.70 -2.69
N GLY A 222 5.79 -14.50 -1.74
CA GLY A 222 5.81 -15.97 -1.81
C GLY A 222 6.11 -16.67 -0.49
N GLU A 223 6.59 -15.96 0.52
CA GLU A 223 6.87 -16.49 1.86
C GLU A 223 5.59 -16.68 2.68
N PRO A 224 5.60 -17.60 3.69
CA PRO A 224 4.53 -17.71 4.68
C PRO A 224 4.42 -16.46 5.57
N GLN A 225 3.21 -16.15 6.06
CA GLN A 225 2.94 -15.01 6.94
C GLN A 225 3.90 -14.97 8.15
N ALA A 226 4.18 -16.10 8.78
CA ALA A 226 5.09 -16.17 9.93
C ALA A 226 6.49 -15.66 9.61
N VAL A 227 7.00 -15.93 8.39
CA VAL A 227 8.29 -15.43 7.91
C VAL A 227 8.22 -13.92 7.69
N MET A 228 7.17 -13.44 7.04
CA MET A 228 6.93 -11.99 6.86
C MET A 228 6.97 -11.26 8.21
N LEU A 229 6.22 -11.75 9.20
CA LEU A 229 6.14 -11.14 10.53
C LEU A 229 7.49 -11.17 11.27
N ALA A 230 8.23 -12.28 11.16
CA ALA A 230 9.58 -12.36 11.72
C ALA A 230 10.53 -11.33 11.10
N MET A 231 10.47 -11.11 9.78
CA MET A 231 11.29 -10.10 9.12
C MET A 231 10.91 -8.65 9.51
N ILE A 232 9.64 -8.41 9.79
CA ILE A 232 9.20 -7.12 10.34
C ILE A 232 9.78 -6.92 11.75
N ASP A 233 9.77 -7.94 12.61
CA ASP A 233 10.37 -7.89 13.96
C ASP A 233 11.88 -7.63 13.92
N GLU A 234 12.60 -8.03 12.86
CA GLU A 234 14.01 -7.75 12.66
C GLU A 234 14.30 -6.30 12.22
N VAL A 235 13.40 -5.71 11.43
CA VAL A 235 13.63 -4.40 10.79
C VAL A 235 13.02 -3.26 11.61
N ALA A 236 11.77 -3.38 12.02
CA ALA A 236 11.03 -2.28 12.62
C ALA A 236 11.70 -1.66 13.86
N PRO A 237 12.35 -2.41 14.77
CA PRO A 237 13.04 -1.83 15.92
C PRO A 237 14.27 -1.00 15.56
N ILE A 238 14.90 -1.27 14.40
CA ILE A 238 16.09 -0.56 13.92
C ILE A 238 15.71 0.80 13.35
N LEU A 239 14.53 0.90 12.70
CA LEU A 239 14.10 2.11 12.01
C LEU A 239 13.86 3.28 12.99
N PRO A 240 14.20 4.53 12.59
CA PRO A 240 14.02 5.71 13.42
C PRO A 240 12.58 5.87 13.92
N GLN A 241 12.44 6.35 15.15
CA GLN A 241 11.13 6.49 15.78
C GLN A 241 10.37 7.73 15.33
N ASP A 242 11.09 8.72 14.86
CA ASP A 242 10.59 10.00 14.34
C ASP A 242 10.35 9.99 12.83
N ARG A 243 10.28 8.79 12.24
CA ARG A 243 10.01 8.58 10.81
C ARG A 243 8.88 7.57 10.61
N PRO A 244 8.04 7.75 9.58
CA PRO A 244 7.01 6.76 9.23
C PRO A 244 7.64 5.48 8.71
N ARG A 245 6.96 4.36 9.00
CA ARG A 245 7.34 2.99 8.61
C ARG A 245 6.26 2.40 7.72
N TYR A 246 6.62 2.00 6.53
CA TYR A 246 5.68 1.54 5.52
C TYR A 246 5.95 0.08 5.15
N LEU A 247 4.96 -0.81 5.28
CA LEU A 247 5.01 -2.19 4.81
C LEU A 247 4.34 -2.27 3.44
N MET A 248 5.13 -2.54 2.41
CA MET A 248 4.69 -2.47 1.00
C MET A 248 3.90 -3.71 0.57
N GLY A 249 2.79 -3.49 -0.13
CA GLY A 249 1.98 -4.54 -0.77
C GLY A 249 1.19 -5.44 0.17
N VAL A 250 1.12 -5.12 1.44
CA VAL A 250 0.41 -5.87 2.48
C VAL A 250 -0.85 -5.12 2.90
N GLY A 251 -1.98 -5.71 3.07
CA GLY A 251 -2.42 -7.02 2.79
C GLY A 251 -3.82 -7.30 3.32
N THR A 252 -3.97 -8.43 3.99
CA THR A 252 -5.23 -8.77 4.65
C THR A 252 -5.46 -7.92 5.91
N PRO A 253 -6.70 -7.77 6.38
CA PRO A 253 -6.97 -7.12 7.67
C PRO A 253 -6.16 -7.71 8.84
N GLU A 254 -5.96 -9.02 8.86
CA GLU A 254 -5.13 -9.71 9.86
C GLU A 254 -3.66 -9.30 9.78
N ASP A 255 -3.09 -9.28 8.55
CA ASP A 255 -1.70 -8.86 8.35
C ASP A 255 -1.47 -7.41 8.80
N ILE A 256 -2.46 -6.54 8.58
CA ILE A 256 -2.42 -5.14 9.02
C ILE A 256 -2.38 -5.06 10.55
N LEU A 257 -3.27 -5.77 11.26
CA LEU A 257 -3.27 -5.81 12.73
C LEU A 257 -1.92 -6.29 13.28
N GLU A 258 -1.40 -7.39 12.73
CA GLU A 258 -0.13 -7.97 13.13
C GLU A 258 1.06 -7.02 12.88
N ALA A 259 1.06 -6.33 11.75
CA ALA A 259 2.13 -5.40 11.41
C ALA A 259 2.05 -4.09 12.23
N VAL A 260 0.84 -3.57 12.50
CA VAL A 260 0.66 -2.43 13.40
C VAL A 260 1.14 -2.77 14.82
N ALA A 261 0.84 -3.98 15.32
CA ALA A 261 1.35 -4.46 16.61
C ALA A 261 2.89 -4.48 16.67
N ARG A 262 3.58 -4.51 15.51
CA ARG A 262 5.05 -4.46 15.37
C ARG A 262 5.60 -3.07 15.08
N GLY A 263 4.72 -2.05 15.01
CA GLY A 263 5.09 -0.64 14.86
C GLY A 263 5.17 -0.16 13.41
N ILE A 264 4.39 -0.74 12.50
CA ILE A 264 4.21 -0.26 11.13
C ILE A 264 3.10 0.79 11.08
N ASP A 265 3.29 1.82 10.27
CA ASP A 265 2.40 2.99 10.18
C ASP A 265 1.61 3.06 8.88
N MET A 266 2.11 2.50 7.78
CA MET A 266 1.52 2.67 6.45
C MET A 266 1.47 1.35 5.70
N PHE A 267 0.43 1.19 4.88
CA PHE A 267 0.15 -0.01 4.11
C PHE A 267 -0.43 0.36 2.74
N ASP A 268 -0.21 -0.49 1.75
CA ASP A 268 -0.95 -0.49 0.49
C ASP A 268 -1.28 -1.91 0.07
N CYS A 269 -2.39 -2.08 -0.60
CA CYS A 269 -2.69 -3.33 -1.31
C CYS A 269 -3.80 -3.13 -2.33
N VAL A 270 -3.73 -3.86 -3.43
CA VAL A 270 -4.82 -3.93 -4.43
C VAL A 270 -6.00 -4.79 -3.95
N MET A 271 -5.85 -5.50 -2.83
CA MET A 271 -6.78 -6.52 -2.35
C MET A 271 -8.21 -6.02 -2.17
N PRO A 272 -8.51 -4.85 -1.56
CA PRO A 272 -9.88 -4.41 -1.37
C PRO A 272 -10.66 -4.34 -2.69
N THR A 273 -10.14 -3.63 -3.68
CA THR A 273 -10.79 -3.49 -4.98
C THR A 273 -10.68 -4.74 -5.85
N ARG A 274 -9.56 -5.47 -5.77
CA ARG A 274 -9.37 -6.73 -6.50
C ARG A 274 -10.38 -7.78 -6.03
N ASN A 275 -10.49 -7.99 -4.71
CA ASN A 275 -11.43 -8.95 -4.13
C ASN A 275 -12.88 -8.53 -4.37
N GLY A 276 -13.20 -7.23 -4.25
CA GLY A 276 -14.53 -6.70 -4.59
C GLY A 276 -14.96 -7.06 -6.01
N ARG A 277 -14.09 -6.85 -6.99
CA ARG A 277 -14.35 -7.22 -8.39
C ARG A 277 -14.50 -8.73 -8.63
N HIS A 278 -14.02 -9.56 -7.70
CA HIS A 278 -14.17 -11.02 -7.74
C HIS A 278 -15.29 -11.55 -6.84
N GLY A 279 -16.13 -10.67 -6.30
CA GLY A 279 -17.30 -11.04 -5.52
C GLY A 279 -17.03 -11.31 -4.04
N MET A 280 -15.91 -10.82 -3.50
CA MET A 280 -15.55 -10.96 -2.10
C MET A 280 -15.74 -9.63 -1.35
N ALA A 281 -16.48 -9.66 -0.24
CA ALA A 281 -16.60 -8.54 0.70
C ALA A 281 -15.76 -8.79 1.95
N PHE A 282 -15.19 -7.71 2.52
CA PHE A 282 -14.64 -7.67 3.85
C PHE A 282 -15.63 -7.01 4.80
N THR A 283 -15.88 -7.64 5.94
CA THR A 283 -16.80 -7.17 6.96
C THR A 283 -16.26 -7.44 8.36
N ARG A 284 -16.91 -6.96 9.41
CA ARG A 284 -16.56 -7.32 10.80
C ARG A 284 -16.73 -8.82 11.09
N PHE A 285 -17.39 -9.57 10.23
CA PHE A 285 -17.52 -11.02 10.32
C PHE A 285 -16.45 -11.76 9.50
N GLY A 286 -15.42 -11.05 9.04
CA GLY A 286 -14.41 -11.58 8.12
C GLY A 286 -14.84 -11.46 6.65
N GLN A 287 -14.37 -12.40 5.85
CA GLN A 287 -14.58 -12.40 4.40
C GLN A 287 -15.89 -13.12 4.03
N ILE A 288 -16.70 -12.48 3.19
CA ILE A 288 -17.95 -13.05 2.66
C ILE A 288 -17.82 -13.19 1.15
N ASN A 289 -17.90 -14.44 0.65
CA ASN A 289 -17.86 -14.72 -0.78
C ASN A 289 -19.28 -14.71 -1.37
N LEU A 290 -19.65 -13.64 -2.04
CA LEU A 290 -20.97 -13.45 -2.65
C LEU A 290 -21.24 -14.36 -3.86
N ARG A 291 -20.25 -15.12 -4.35
CA ARG A 291 -20.45 -16.15 -5.36
C ARG A 291 -21.13 -17.41 -4.80
N ASN A 292 -21.10 -17.59 -3.48
CA ASN A 292 -21.66 -18.75 -2.82
C ASN A 292 -23.19 -18.76 -2.93
N ALA A 293 -23.77 -19.89 -3.37
CA ALA A 293 -25.21 -20.06 -3.59
C ALA A 293 -26.05 -19.84 -2.32
N ARG A 294 -25.48 -19.99 -1.12
CA ARG A 294 -26.16 -19.71 0.15
C ARG A 294 -26.73 -18.29 0.26
N HIS A 295 -26.20 -17.35 -0.57
CA HIS A 295 -26.66 -15.96 -0.57
C HIS A 295 -27.79 -15.69 -1.55
N ALA A 296 -28.20 -16.66 -2.38
CA ALA A 296 -29.18 -16.45 -3.44
C ALA A 296 -30.53 -15.92 -2.94
N ASP A 297 -30.96 -16.37 -1.77
CA ASP A 297 -32.25 -16.03 -1.15
C ASP A 297 -32.08 -15.23 0.18
N ASP A 298 -30.88 -14.72 0.48
CA ASP A 298 -30.61 -14.03 1.74
C ASP A 298 -31.00 -12.53 1.65
N PRO A 299 -32.11 -12.12 2.32
CA PRO A 299 -32.58 -10.74 2.27
C PRO A 299 -31.76 -9.77 3.15
N ARG A 300 -30.85 -10.29 4.00
CA ARG A 300 -30.08 -9.47 4.94
C ARG A 300 -29.01 -8.67 4.20
N PRO A 301 -28.64 -7.49 4.70
CA PRO A 301 -27.45 -6.77 4.23
C PRO A 301 -26.17 -7.50 4.63
N LEU A 302 -25.02 -7.00 4.15
CA LEU A 302 -23.72 -7.56 4.55
C LEU A 302 -23.44 -7.36 6.04
N ASP A 303 -23.73 -6.15 6.55
CA ASP A 303 -23.59 -5.81 7.96
C ASP A 303 -24.55 -4.67 8.32
N GLU A 304 -25.54 -4.97 9.16
CA GLU A 304 -26.60 -4.02 9.59
C GLU A 304 -26.04 -2.88 10.46
N GLU A 305 -24.93 -3.09 11.16
CA GLU A 305 -24.32 -2.11 12.05
C GLU A 305 -23.21 -1.30 11.38
N SER A 306 -22.84 -1.61 10.13
CA SER A 306 -21.84 -0.85 9.40
C SER A 306 -22.28 0.61 9.23
N PRO A 307 -21.42 1.60 9.48
CA PRO A 307 -21.73 3.00 9.20
C PRO A 307 -21.85 3.28 7.70
N TRP A 308 -21.28 2.43 6.85
CA TRP A 308 -21.22 2.63 5.40
C TRP A 308 -22.56 2.28 4.72
N PRO A 309 -23.19 3.22 3.96
CA PRO A 309 -24.52 3.03 3.43
C PRO A 309 -24.67 1.80 2.55
N SER A 310 -23.75 1.57 1.59
CA SER A 310 -23.83 0.45 0.65
C SER A 310 -23.77 -0.91 1.34
N THR A 311 -23.15 -1.01 2.51
CA THR A 311 -23.07 -2.25 3.31
C THR A 311 -24.44 -2.62 3.90
N ARG A 312 -25.30 -1.62 4.18
CA ARG A 312 -26.61 -1.79 4.82
C ARG A 312 -27.79 -1.81 3.84
N SER A 313 -27.64 -1.14 2.68
CA SER A 313 -28.76 -0.84 1.78
C SER A 313 -29.09 -1.97 0.81
N TYR A 314 -28.16 -2.90 0.59
CA TYR A 314 -28.31 -3.97 -0.40
C TYR A 314 -28.38 -5.33 0.27
N ALA A 315 -29.41 -6.13 -0.10
CA ALA A 315 -29.50 -7.51 0.31
C ALA A 315 -28.35 -8.35 -0.26
N ARG A 316 -27.91 -9.36 0.48
CA ARG A 316 -26.90 -10.32 0.00
C ARG A 316 -27.37 -11.05 -1.26
N ALA A 317 -28.66 -11.36 -1.37
CA ALA A 317 -29.28 -11.93 -2.56
C ALA A 317 -29.08 -11.04 -3.80
N TYR A 318 -29.25 -9.72 -3.66
CA TYR A 318 -29.01 -8.78 -4.76
C TYR A 318 -27.53 -8.69 -5.12
N LEU A 319 -26.64 -8.57 -4.14
CA LEU A 319 -25.20 -8.56 -4.38
C LEU A 319 -24.72 -9.87 -5.02
N HIS A 320 -25.24 -11.01 -4.56
CA HIS A 320 -24.99 -12.33 -5.17
C HIS A 320 -25.43 -12.36 -6.63
N HIS A 321 -26.65 -11.86 -6.92
CA HIS A 321 -27.18 -11.76 -8.28
C HIS A 321 -26.26 -10.93 -9.18
N LEU A 322 -25.86 -9.73 -8.76
CA LEU A 322 -24.96 -8.85 -9.52
C LEU A 322 -23.61 -9.53 -9.82
N VAL A 323 -23.02 -10.18 -8.81
CA VAL A 323 -21.74 -10.89 -8.94
C VAL A 323 -21.86 -12.07 -9.91
N ARG A 324 -22.95 -12.85 -9.82
CA ARG A 324 -23.18 -14.02 -10.69
C ARG A 324 -23.49 -13.63 -12.14
N SER A 325 -24.19 -12.52 -12.31
CA SER A 325 -24.53 -11.98 -13.65
C SER A 325 -23.38 -11.21 -14.29
N GLY A 326 -22.28 -10.94 -13.55
CA GLY A 326 -21.15 -10.16 -14.05
C GLY A 326 -21.47 -8.67 -14.21
N GLU A 327 -22.50 -8.16 -13.50
CA GLU A 327 -22.86 -6.76 -13.54
C GLU A 327 -21.77 -5.88 -12.93
N THR A 328 -21.40 -4.81 -13.64
CA THR A 328 -20.36 -3.87 -13.19
C THR A 328 -20.68 -3.27 -11.83
N LEU A 329 -21.96 -3.00 -11.55
CA LEU A 329 -22.40 -2.46 -10.27
C LEU A 329 -22.03 -3.37 -9.09
N GLY A 330 -22.05 -4.69 -9.25
CA GLY A 330 -21.63 -5.62 -8.21
C GLY A 330 -20.13 -5.44 -7.85
N ALA A 331 -19.28 -5.31 -8.86
CA ALA A 331 -17.86 -5.04 -8.68
C ALA A 331 -17.60 -3.66 -8.03
N MET A 332 -18.37 -2.64 -8.43
CA MET A 332 -18.28 -1.29 -7.86
C MET A 332 -18.67 -1.28 -6.38
N LEU A 333 -19.87 -1.79 -6.04
CA LEU A 333 -20.37 -1.83 -4.67
C LEU A 333 -19.44 -2.59 -3.72
N LEU A 334 -18.95 -3.77 -4.13
CA LEU A 334 -18.08 -4.56 -3.28
C LEU A 334 -16.69 -3.93 -3.13
N SER A 335 -16.18 -3.23 -4.15
CA SER A 335 -14.92 -2.49 -4.06
C SER A 335 -15.04 -1.30 -3.10
N GLU A 336 -16.14 -0.57 -3.18
CA GLU A 336 -16.48 0.55 -2.30
C GLU A 336 -16.61 0.09 -0.84
N ILE A 337 -17.40 -0.96 -0.59
CA ILE A 337 -17.60 -1.56 0.72
C ILE A 337 -16.28 -2.00 1.33
N ASN A 338 -15.42 -2.64 0.53
CA ASN A 338 -14.11 -3.11 0.99
C ASN A 338 -13.18 -1.95 1.35
N ILE A 339 -13.12 -0.88 0.56
CA ILE A 339 -12.33 0.30 0.90
C ILE A 339 -12.85 0.93 2.20
N ALA A 340 -14.17 1.12 2.31
CA ALA A 340 -14.77 1.67 3.52
C ALA A 340 -14.46 0.82 4.76
N TYR A 341 -14.48 -0.51 4.63
CA TYR A 341 -14.10 -1.41 5.71
C TYR A 341 -12.63 -1.24 6.13
N TYR A 342 -11.71 -1.17 5.16
CA TYR A 342 -10.28 -0.99 5.46
C TYR A 342 -10.01 0.37 6.13
N GLN A 343 -10.59 1.44 5.62
CA GLN A 343 -10.42 2.76 6.22
C GLN A 343 -11.02 2.84 7.63
N ARG A 344 -12.18 2.22 7.83
CA ARG A 344 -12.78 2.10 9.17
C ARG A 344 -11.88 1.32 10.13
N LEU A 345 -11.32 0.20 9.68
CA LEU A 345 -10.37 -0.59 10.48
C LEU A 345 -9.16 0.26 10.89
N MET A 346 -8.57 1.03 9.95
CA MET A 346 -7.42 1.91 10.26
C MET A 346 -7.79 2.98 11.28
N HIS A 347 -8.96 3.59 11.14
CA HIS A 347 -9.46 4.56 12.11
C HIS A 347 -9.62 3.94 13.51
N ASP A 348 -10.27 2.78 13.59
CA ASP A 348 -10.52 2.08 14.86
C ASP A 348 -9.21 1.61 15.53
N ILE A 349 -8.21 1.20 14.75
CA ILE A 349 -6.85 0.91 15.20
C ILE A 349 -6.21 2.17 15.81
N SER A 350 -6.24 3.30 15.10
CA SER A 350 -5.67 4.57 15.57
C SER A 350 -6.30 5.03 16.88
N ASP A 351 -7.63 4.91 16.97
CA ASP A 351 -8.40 5.21 18.19
C ASP A 351 -8.02 4.30 19.36
N ALA A 352 -7.89 3.00 19.12
CA ALA A 352 -7.50 2.03 20.13
C ALA A 352 -6.09 2.29 20.66
N ILE A 353 -5.13 2.62 19.79
CA ILE A 353 -3.76 2.99 20.17
C ILE A 353 -3.80 4.26 21.04
N SER A 354 -4.54 5.29 20.61
CA SER A 354 -4.65 6.56 21.33
C SER A 354 -5.25 6.40 22.74
N LYS A 355 -6.10 5.39 22.94
CA LYS A 355 -6.77 5.06 24.22
C LYS A 355 -6.00 4.03 25.06
N GLY A 356 -4.89 3.46 24.57
CA GLY A 356 -4.17 2.39 25.27
C GLY A 356 -4.96 1.08 25.36
N THR A 357 -5.78 0.78 24.37
CA THR A 357 -6.67 -0.40 24.33
C THR A 357 -6.45 -1.27 23.09
N PHE A 358 -5.29 -1.13 22.43
CA PHE A 358 -5.03 -1.78 21.14
C PHE A 358 -5.03 -3.30 21.25
N GLU A 359 -4.44 -3.88 22.28
CA GLU A 359 -4.43 -5.34 22.48
C GLU A 359 -5.85 -5.90 22.58
N SER A 360 -6.68 -5.32 23.44
CA SER A 360 -8.09 -5.75 23.61
C SER A 360 -8.93 -5.50 22.35
N PHE A 361 -8.61 -4.47 21.57
CA PHE A 361 -9.22 -4.24 20.26
C PHE A 361 -8.87 -5.38 19.28
N CYS A 362 -7.61 -5.77 19.20
CA CYS A 362 -7.17 -6.87 18.34
C CYS A 362 -7.85 -8.21 18.70
N GLU A 363 -7.94 -8.52 20.00
CA GLU A 363 -8.61 -9.73 20.48
C GLU A 363 -10.09 -9.76 20.07
N ARG A 364 -10.83 -8.66 20.31
CA ARG A 364 -12.25 -8.56 19.91
C ARG A 364 -12.42 -8.69 18.41
N THR A 365 -11.60 -7.98 17.62
CA THR A 365 -11.67 -8.00 16.16
C THR A 365 -11.41 -9.40 15.61
N ARG A 366 -10.40 -10.11 16.12
CA ARG A 366 -10.14 -11.51 15.75
C ARG A 366 -11.26 -12.46 16.16
N ALA A 367 -11.84 -12.25 17.33
CA ALA A 367 -12.99 -13.05 17.79
C ALA A 367 -14.22 -12.84 16.88
N GLU A 368 -14.46 -11.63 16.40
CA GLU A 368 -15.52 -11.31 15.45
C GLU A 368 -15.27 -12.00 14.09
N TRP A 369 -14.05 -11.92 13.55
CA TRP A 369 -13.68 -12.61 12.32
C TRP A 369 -13.76 -14.13 12.44
N ALA A 370 -13.32 -14.70 13.59
CA ALA A 370 -13.37 -16.15 13.85
C ALA A 370 -14.80 -16.66 14.01
N ARG A 371 -15.70 -15.85 14.56
CA ARG A 371 -17.13 -16.19 14.61
C ARG A 371 -17.71 -16.35 13.23
N GLY A 372 -17.17 -15.64 12.26
CA GLY A 372 -17.57 -15.71 10.86
C GLY A 372 -18.95 -15.13 10.58
N ASP A 373 -19.42 -15.36 9.36
CA ASP A 373 -20.72 -14.90 8.88
C ASP A 373 -21.87 -15.54 9.66
N ILE A 374 -22.91 -14.77 9.96
CA ILE A 374 -24.09 -15.24 10.66
C ILE A 374 -24.84 -16.23 9.74
N PRO A 375 -25.20 -17.45 10.21
CA PRO A 375 -25.97 -18.41 9.42
C PRO A 375 -27.23 -17.78 8.82
N PRO A 376 -27.68 -18.20 7.62
CA PRO A 376 -28.98 -17.82 7.07
C PRO A 376 -30.10 -18.16 8.06
N ARG A 377 -31.08 -17.27 8.17
CA ARG A 377 -32.29 -17.54 8.95
C ARG A 377 -33.18 -18.55 8.24
#